data_59eef25461ca7cb86ac81170a113650b
#
_entry.id   59eef25461ca7cb86ac81170a113650b
#
_cell.length_a   1.000
_cell.length_b   1.000
_cell.length_c   1.000
_cell.angle_alpha   90.00
_cell.angle_beta   90.00
_cell.angle_gamma   90.00
#
_symmetry.space_group_name_H-M   'P 1'
#
loop_
_entity.id
_entity.type
_entity.pdbx_description
1 polymer ?
#
loop_
_entity_poly.entity_id
_entity_poly.type
_entity_poly.pdbx_seq_one_letter_code
_entity_poly.pdbx_strand_id
1 'polypeptide(L)'
;MKKNSPFVRYIEIILTIILSSLFFITIYSVDNKYTQSSVQPIDGMLILTEDDLDNNPSNFLIRGWRFYPNVLLTPEQYNENASELYSTYVSIGENTGLTDENGVAPHGYGTYVLTLVLPEKTAAYALYLPEIYCAYRLYIDDEEIISIGTPEKDNYNAVTANRMITFDHSGSNAVTVMLAVNNESYIYGGMVYPPSFGTPVALNYQRGINLGLYLAVISIVAFIMIFCLFFAIRHKHQNAVLYTLMCFFTILFIGYPILHTGFTLSVFPWYAIETTSGYIVLFLTILVNNRICRVRHITNVISSAVSAAFCILIFTYTMNASFVSGVFIDLFSNIIFCYKLLTAGYLLITGWHSTSEYNENYRPLFYASMFYASSCVWDRILPMYEPIYGG
;
A
#
# COMPACT_ATOMS: atom_id res chain seq x y z
N MET A 1 21.72 -37.73 -15.38
CA MET A 1 21.26 -36.49 -16.03
C MET A 1 22.49 -35.68 -16.45
N LYS A 2 22.54 -35.19 -17.70
CA LYS A 2 23.67 -34.36 -18.17
C LYS A 2 23.72 -33.06 -17.37
N LYS A 3 24.83 -32.78 -16.72
CA LYS A 3 25.11 -31.50 -16.07
C LYS A 3 24.99 -30.41 -17.16
N ASN A 4 24.01 -29.51 -17.06
CA ASN A 4 23.89 -28.43 -18.02
C ASN A 4 25.19 -27.63 -18.07
N SER A 5 25.55 -27.18 -19.25
CA SER A 5 26.75 -26.36 -19.42
C SER A 5 26.64 -25.10 -18.56
N PRO A 6 27.72 -24.58 -17.97
CA PRO A 6 27.70 -23.35 -17.21
C PRO A 6 27.10 -22.17 -18.01
N PHE A 7 27.23 -22.18 -19.32
CA PHE A 7 26.67 -21.20 -20.24
C PHE A 7 25.13 -21.19 -20.19
N VAL A 8 24.46 -22.35 -20.15
CA VAL A 8 22.99 -22.43 -20.03
C VAL A 8 22.53 -21.83 -18.70
N ARG A 9 23.26 -22.07 -17.61
CA ARG A 9 22.93 -21.45 -16.29
C ARG A 9 22.99 -19.92 -16.32
N TYR A 10 23.98 -19.34 -16.97
CA TYR A 10 24.08 -17.88 -17.10
C TYR A 10 22.91 -17.32 -17.90
N ILE A 11 22.50 -17.99 -18.98
CA ILE A 11 21.32 -17.58 -19.77
C ILE A 11 20.06 -17.65 -18.92
N GLU A 12 19.85 -18.72 -18.16
CA GLU A 12 18.67 -18.85 -17.26
C GLU A 12 18.63 -17.73 -16.19
N ILE A 13 19.77 -17.38 -15.60
CA ILE A 13 19.88 -16.29 -14.64
C ILE A 13 19.52 -14.95 -15.28
N ILE A 14 20.13 -14.62 -16.42
CA ILE A 14 19.86 -13.37 -17.14
C ILE A 14 18.38 -13.30 -17.55
N LEU A 15 17.84 -14.39 -18.07
CA LEU A 15 16.43 -14.46 -18.45
C LEU A 15 15.49 -14.24 -17.24
N THR A 16 15.82 -14.82 -16.09
CA THR A 16 15.03 -14.64 -14.86
C THR A 16 15.05 -13.18 -14.41
N ILE A 17 16.19 -12.51 -14.45
CA ILE A 17 16.33 -11.08 -14.12
C ILE A 17 15.51 -10.24 -15.09
N ILE A 18 15.61 -10.48 -16.39
CA ILE A 18 14.86 -9.74 -17.41
C ILE A 18 13.35 -9.94 -17.22
N LEU A 19 12.89 -11.19 -17.09
CA LEU A 19 11.47 -11.50 -16.95
C LEU A 19 10.88 -10.92 -15.65
N SER A 20 11.60 -11.01 -14.52
CA SER A 20 11.15 -10.42 -13.26
C SER A 20 11.11 -8.90 -13.35
N SER A 21 12.12 -8.26 -13.96
CA SER A 21 12.13 -6.81 -14.15
C SER A 21 10.99 -6.33 -15.04
N LEU A 22 10.75 -6.99 -16.17
CA LEU A 22 9.63 -6.69 -17.04
C LEU A 22 8.28 -6.85 -16.32
N PHE A 23 8.14 -7.89 -15.50
CA PHE A 23 6.95 -8.12 -14.70
C PHE A 23 6.67 -6.95 -13.74
N PHE A 24 7.67 -6.53 -12.94
CA PHE A 24 7.49 -5.42 -11.99
C PHE A 24 7.27 -4.08 -12.67
N ILE A 25 7.99 -3.79 -13.75
CA ILE A 25 7.78 -2.57 -14.55
C ILE A 25 6.36 -2.55 -15.15
N THR A 26 5.87 -3.69 -15.64
CA THR A 26 4.52 -3.78 -16.20
C THR A 26 3.46 -3.56 -15.13
N ILE A 27 3.57 -4.20 -13.96
CA ILE A 27 2.64 -3.99 -12.85
C ILE A 27 2.66 -2.51 -12.44
N TYR A 28 3.84 -1.93 -12.26
CA TYR A 28 3.97 -0.52 -11.92
C TYR A 28 3.33 0.40 -12.96
N SER A 29 3.52 0.13 -14.25
CA SER A 29 2.93 0.97 -15.31
C SER A 29 1.40 0.88 -15.38
N VAL A 30 0.83 -0.25 -14.95
CA VAL A 30 -0.64 -0.45 -14.93
C VAL A 30 -1.29 0.15 -13.70
N ASP A 31 -0.65 0.05 -12.53
CA ASP A 31 -1.19 0.52 -11.24
C ASP A 31 -0.55 1.81 -10.74
N ASN A 32 0.13 2.56 -11.59
CA ASN A 32 0.77 3.79 -11.18
C ASN A 32 -0.23 4.95 -11.03
N LYS A 33 -0.58 5.25 -9.79
CA LYS A 33 -1.52 6.31 -9.41
C LYS A 33 -0.90 7.71 -9.45
N TYR A 34 0.44 7.82 -9.46
CA TYR A 34 1.15 9.09 -9.25
C TYR A 34 1.71 9.72 -10.52
N THR A 35 1.76 9.00 -11.63
CA THR A 35 2.35 9.48 -12.90
C THR A 35 1.41 9.42 -14.09
N GLN A 36 0.09 9.33 -13.86
CA GLN A 36 -0.87 9.38 -14.96
C GLN A 36 -0.85 10.73 -15.67
N SER A 37 -0.98 10.68 -16.99
CA SER A 37 -1.03 11.84 -17.90
C SER A 37 -2.38 12.56 -17.90
N SER A 38 -3.15 12.47 -16.82
CA SER A 38 -4.42 13.18 -16.68
C SER A 38 -4.20 14.65 -16.35
N VAL A 39 -5.22 15.48 -16.61
CA VAL A 39 -5.23 16.87 -16.17
C VAL A 39 -5.06 16.92 -14.65
N GLN A 40 -4.10 17.69 -14.17
CA GLN A 40 -3.81 17.79 -12.74
C GLN A 40 -4.27 19.13 -12.19
N PRO A 41 -4.71 19.16 -10.93
CA PRO A 41 -5.04 20.41 -10.24
C PRO A 41 -3.84 21.35 -10.17
N ILE A 42 -4.11 22.65 -10.32
CA ILE A 42 -3.15 23.74 -10.17
C ILE A 42 -3.74 24.74 -9.17
N ASP A 43 -2.97 25.12 -8.17
CA ASP A 43 -3.34 26.13 -7.17
C ASP A 43 -4.73 25.92 -6.52
N GLY A 44 -5.02 24.68 -6.15
CA GLY A 44 -6.28 24.33 -5.49
C GLY A 44 -7.48 24.17 -6.45
N MET A 45 -7.24 24.16 -7.78
CA MET A 45 -8.31 24.10 -8.78
C MET A 45 -8.01 23.06 -9.85
N LEU A 46 -8.99 22.25 -10.19
CA LEU A 46 -8.99 21.33 -11.34
C LEU A 46 -10.08 21.75 -12.31
N ILE A 47 -9.69 22.08 -13.53
CA ILE A 47 -10.63 22.44 -14.61
C ILE A 47 -10.72 21.23 -15.56
N LEU A 48 -11.91 20.67 -15.70
CA LEU A 48 -12.20 19.54 -16.60
C LEU A 48 -13.19 19.97 -17.68
N THR A 49 -12.85 19.67 -18.92
CA THR A 49 -13.74 19.81 -20.07
C THR A 49 -14.47 18.48 -20.36
N GLU A 50 -15.49 18.52 -21.23
CA GLU A 50 -16.13 17.27 -21.69
C GLU A 50 -15.13 16.35 -22.39
N ASP A 51 -14.25 16.90 -23.23
CA ASP A 51 -13.21 16.16 -23.94
C ASP A 51 -12.21 15.49 -22.95
N ASP A 52 -11.89 16.15 -21.84
CA ASP A 52 -11.01 15.57 -20.81
C ASP A 52 -11.68 14.36 -20.14
N LEU A 53 -12.98 14.44 -19.85
CA LEU A 53 -13.74 13.36 -19.23
C LEU A 53 -14.02 12.21 -20.19
N ASP A 54 -14.18 12.50 -21.48
CA ASP A 54 -14.38 11.46 -22.49
C ASP A 54 -13.06 10.69 -22.75
N ASN A 55 -11.92 11.39 -22.78
CA ASN A 55 -10.62 10.78 -22.98
C ASN A 55 -10.08 10.10 -21.72
N ASN A 56 -10.31 10.70 -20.54
CA ASN A 56 -9.88 10.18 -19.26
C ASN A 56 -11.05 10.20 -18.25
N PRO A 57 -11.95 9.21 -18.31
CA PRO A 57 -13.14 9.18 -17.49
C PRO A 57 -12.89 8.90 -16.00
N SER A 58 -11.60 8.68 -15.63
CA SER A 58 -11.11 8.54 -14.25
C SER A 58 -9.77 9.27 -14.12
N ASN A 59 -9.71 10.25 -13.23
CA ASN A 59 -8.53 11.09 -12.98
C ASN A 59 -8.08 10.94 -11.53
N PHE A 60 -6.78 10.72 -11.30
CA PHE A 60 -6.21 10.76 -9.96
C PHE A 60 -5.89 12.20 -9.56
N LEU A 61 -6.39 12.62 -8.41
CA LEU A 61 -6.20 13.96 -7.87
C LEU A 61 -4.91 14.00 -7.04
N ILE A 62 -3.76 14.08 -7.74
CA ILE A 62 -2.43 13.92 -7.12
C ILE A 62 -1.91 15.23 -6.56
N ARG A 63 -1.92 16.30 -7.37
CA ARG A 63 -1.22 17.56 -7.09
C ARG A 63 -2.19 18.70 -6.80
N GLY A 64 -1.63 19.79 -6.28
CA GLY A 64 -2.32 21.07 -6.21
C GLY A 64 -3.45 21.14 -5.16
N TRP A 65 -3.51 20.23 -4.22
CA TRP A 65 -4.42 20.34 -3.09
C TRP A 65 -4.00 21.51 -2.21
N ARG A 66 -4.92 22.42 -1.90
CA ARG A 66 -4.71 23.45 -0.90
C ARG A 66 -4.90 22.85 0.47
N PHE A 67 -3.89 22.93 1.32
CA PHE A 67 -3.89 22.34 2.65
C PHE A 67 -3.82 23.42 3.72
N TYR A 68 -4.73 23.35 4.66
CA TYR A 68 -4.81 24.20 5.84
C TYR A 68 -4.37 23.41 7.07
N PRO A 69 -3.12 23.56 7.52
CA PRO A 69 -2.63 22.82 8.67
C PRO A 69 -3.21 23.34 9.97
N ASN A 70 -3.30 22.45 10.97
CA ASN A 70 -3.73 22.76 12.34
C ASN A 70 -5.16 23.31 12.46
N VAL A 71 -6.03 23.07 11.46
CA VAL A 71 -7.44 23.44 11.50
C VAL A 71 -8.31 22.40 10.80
N LEU A 72 -9.39 22.01 11.45
CA LEU A 72 -10.47 21.19 10.88
C LEU A 72 -11.59 22.15 10.44
N LEU A 73 -11.54 22.58 9.17
CA LEU A 73 -12.50 23.52 8.63
C LEU A 73 -13.83 22.86 8.33
N THR A 74 -14.92 23.56 8.69
CA THR A 74 -16.25 23.33 8.11
C THR A 74 -16.44 24.22 6.87
N PRO A 75 -17.43 23.92 6.00
CA PRO A 75 -17.71 24.76 4.84
C PRO A 75 -17.99 26.23 5.21
N GLU A 76 -18.72 26.48 6.29
CA GLU A 76 -19.01 27.84 6.76
C GLU A 76 -17.72 28.58 7.14
N GLN A 77 -16.85 27.92 7.92
CA GLN A 77 -15.57 28.50 8.34
C GLN A 77 -14.65 28.74 7.13
N TYR A 78 -14.68 27.84 6.14
CA TYR A 78 -13.93 28.00 4.91
C TYR A 78 -14.41 29.24 4.13
N ASN A 79 -15.71 29.41 3.95
CA ASN A 79 -16.28 30.54 3.22
C ASN A 79 -16.03 31.87 3.92
N GLU A 80 -16.02 31.90 5.27
CA GLU A 80 -15.84 33.13 6.04
C GLU A 80 -14.36 33.53 6.23
N ASN A 81 -13.48 32.57 6.52
CA ASN A 81 -12.16 32.87 7.10
C ASN A 81 -10.98 32.26 6.33
N ALA A 82 -11.19 31.51 5.25
CA ALA A 82 -10.11 30.80 4.57
C ALA A 82 -8.99 31.70 4.04
N SER A 83 -9.31 32.96 3.70
CA SER A 83 -8.34 33.95 3.18
C SER A 83 -7.37 34.45 4.27
N GLU A 84 -7.74 34.33 5.56
CA GLU A 84 -6.92 34.78 6.70
C GLU A 84 -6.05 33.66 7.26
N LEU A 85 -6.33 32.41 6.88
CA LEU A 85 -5.63 31.24 7.38
C LEU A 85 -4.38 30.93 6.54
N TYR A 86 -3.35 30.48 7.23
CA TYR A 86 -2.18 29.93 6.54
C TYR A 86 -2.59 28.69 5.74
N SER A 87 -2.13 28.62 4.51
CA SER A 87 -2.34 27.45 3.65
C SER A 87 -1.13 27.22 2.76
N THR A 88 -0.90 25.98 2.38
CA THR A 88 0.13 25.57 1.44
C THR A 88 -0.46 24.65 0.38
N TYR A 89 0.25 24.50 -0.74
CA TYR A 89 -0.15 23.51 -1.76
C TYR A 89 0.66 22.23 -1.59
N VAL A 90 -0.04 21.12 -1.61
CA VAL A 90 0.57 19.80 -1.38
C VAL A 90 0.24 18.83 -2.51
N SER A 91 1.12 17.88 -2.71
CA SER A 91 0.92 16.72 -3.59
C SER A 91 0.74 15.46 -2.75
N ILE A 92 -0.28 14.69 -3.06
CA ILE A 92 -0.58 13.44 -2.35
C ILE A 92 0.51 12.42 -2.68
N GLY A 93 1.08 11.79 -1.66
CA GLY A 93 2.15 10.80 -1.80
C GLY A 93 3.56 11.37 -1.91
N GLU A 94 3.73 12.69 -2.06
CA GLU A 94 5.04 13.32 -2.08
C GLU A 94 5.69 13.33 -0.69
N ASN A 95 4.88 13.57 0.33
CA ASN A 95 5.30 13.56 1.73
C ASN A 95 4.53 12.49 2.51
N THR A 96 5.21 11.88 3.46
CA THR A 96 4.64 10.86 4.34
C THR A 96 3.91 11.42 5.56
N GLY A 97 3.72 12.74 5.63
CA GLY A 97 3.12 13.44 6.75
C GLY A 97 2.32 14.67 6.34
N LEU A 98 1.74 15.31 7.33
CA LEU A 98 1.05 16.57 7.20
C LEU A 98 2.09 17.71 7.19
N THR A 99 1.94 18.64 6.24
CA THR A 99 2.88 19.76 6.08
C THR A 99 2.34 21.00 6.78
N ASP A 100 3.10 21.58 7.68
CA ASP A 100 2.81 22.87 8.33
C ASP A 100 3.96 23.87 8.12
N GLU A 101 3.90 25.03 8.80
CA GLU A 101 4.95 26.06 8.76
C GLU A 101 6.31 25.59 9.26
N ASN A 102 6.34 24.54 10.09
CA ASN A 102 7.54 23.98 10.72
C ASN A 102 8.12 22.80 9.94
N GLY A 103 7.39 22.31 8.93
CA GLY A 103 7.81 21.18 8.10
C GLY A 103 6.76 20.08 8.00
N VAL A 104 7.22 18.84 7.90
CA VAL A 104 6.38 17.65 7.74
C VAL A 104 6.38 16.84 9.04
N ALA A 105 5.18 16.58 9.57
CA ALA A 105 4.99 15.74 10.75
C ALA A 105 4.05 14.56 10.43
N PRO A 106 4.32 13.34 10.95
CA PRO A 106 3.44 12.20 10.72
C PRO A 106 2.09 12.36 11.41
N HIS A 107 2.05 13.05 12.54
CA HIS A 107 0.85 13.27 13.34
C HIS A 107 0.44 14.74 13.29
N GLY A 108 -0.87 14.97 13.41
CA GLY A 108 -1.48 16.28 13.37
C GLY A 108 -2.83 16.25 12.65
N TYR A 109 -3.37 17.43 12.40
CA TYR A 109 -4.65 17.58 11.73
C TYR A 109 -4.61 18.75 10.74
N GLY A 110 -5.55 18.76 9.82
CA GLY A 110 -5.69 19.80 8.82
C GLY A 110 -6.81 19.53 7.83
N THR A 111 -7.00 20.46 6.90
CA THR A 111 -8.05 20.35 5.90
C THR A 111 -7.47 20.49 4.49
N TYR A 112 -7.66 19.47 3.67
CA TYR A 112 -7.39 19.53 2.24
C TYR A 112 -8.60 20.11 1.51
N VAL A 113 -8.36 21.01 0.58
CA VAL A 113 -9.41 21.64 -0.23
C VAL A 113 -9.01 21.61 -1.70
N LEU A 114 -9.95 21.24 -2.56
CA LEU A 114 -9.81 21.24 -4.00
C LEU A 114 -11.11 21.70 -4.64
N THR A 115 -11.04 22.69 -5.54
CA THR A 115 -12.17 23.13 -6.32
C THR A 115 -12.14 22.45 -7.69
N LEU A 116 -13.23 21.76 -8.03
CA LEU A 116 -13.44 21.11 -9.32
C LEU A 116 -14.31 22.01 -10.19
N VAL A 117 -13.79 22.52 -11.30
CA VAL A 117 -14.57 23.22 -12.32
C VAL A 117 -15.00 22.19 -13.35
N LEU A 118 -16.29 21.93 -13.41
CA LEU A 118 -16.90 20.87 -14.22
C LEU A 118 -17.67 21.46 -15.40
N PRO A 119 -17.89 20.68 -16.48
CA PRO A 119 -18.74 21.11 -17.59
C PRO A 119 -20.15 21.47 -17.13
N GLU A 120 -20.79 22.45 -17.78
CA GLU A 120 -22.14 22.94 -17.45
C GLU A 120 -23.26 21.90 -17.63
N LYS A 121 -22.93 20.69 -17.98
CA LYS A 121 -23.87 19.61 -18.20
C LYS A 121 -24.27 18.94 -16.88
N THR A 122 -25.57 18.78 -16.67
CA THR A 122 -26.06 17.96 -15.55
C THR A 122 -25.56 16.52 -15.72
N ALA A 123 -24.71 16.08 -14.82
CA ALA A 123 -24.14 14.74 -14.82
C ALA A 123 -23.87 14.26 -13.41
N ALA A 124 -23.90 12.95 -13.20
CA ALA A 124 -23.44 12.33 -11.98
C ALA A 124 -21.94 12.13 -12.05
N TYR A 125 -21.23 12.55 -11.02
CA TYR A 125 -19.80 12.31 -10.82
C TYR A 125 -19.57 11.45 -9.59
N ALA A 126 -18.38 10.90 -9.51
CA ALA A 126 -17.97 10.12 -8.35
C ALA A 126 -16.56 10.49 -7.89
N LEU A 127 -16.37 10.38 -6.59
CA LEU A 127 -15.10 10.48 -5.90
C LEU A 127 -14.83 9.17 -5.19
N TYR A 128 -13.69 8.53 -5.47
CA TYR A 128 -13.24 7.35 -4.75
C TYR A 128 -12.11 7.74 -3.81
N LEU A 129 -12.33 7.49 -2.52
CA LEU A 129 -11.35 7.67 -1.46
C LEU A 129 -10.75 6.30 -1.14
N PRO A 130 -9.49 6.05 -1.49
CA PRO A 130 -8.78 4.84 -1.12
C PRO A 130 -8.41 4.87 0.37
N GLU A 131 -7.58 3.92 0.79
CA GLU A 131 -7.16 3.75 2.18
C GLU A 131 -6.65 5.07 2.80
N ILE A 132 -7.45 5.65 3.70
CA ILE A 132 -7.06 6.74 4.58
C ILE A 132 -7.05 6.17 6.00
N TYR A 133 -5.85 6.08 6.60
CA TYR A 133 -5.64 5.43 7.90
C TYR A 133 -5.78 6.39 9.08
N CYS A 134 -6.51 7.48 8.90
CA CYS A 134 -6.81 8.45 9.94
C CYS A 134 -8.30 8.77 9.96
N ALA A 135 -8.75 9.48 11.00
CA ALA A 135 -10.13 9.96 11.04
C ALA A 135 -10.30 11.14 10.09
N TYR A 136 -11.42 11.17 9.36
CA TYR A 136 -11.70 12.27 8.43
C TYR A 136 -13.18 12.55 8.25
N ARG A 137 -13.49 13.79 7.82
CA ARG A 137 -14.79 14.21 7.28
C ARG A 137 -14.62 14.73 5.87
N LEU A 138 -15.50 14.30 5.00
CA LEU A 138 -15.58 14.78 3.63
C LEU A 138 -16.80 15.67 3.49
N TYR A 139 -16.57 16.86 2.96
CA TYR A 139 -17.61 17.78 2.52
C TYR A 139 -17.53 17.96 1.01
N ILE A 140 -18.69 18.05 0.37
CA ILE A 140 -18.84 18.46 -1.03
C ILE A 140 -19.73 19.69 -1.02
N ASP A 141 -19.19 20.81 -1.46
CA ASP A 141 -19.77 22.14 -1.29
C ASP A 141 -20.06 22.42 0.21
N ASP A 142 -21.29 22.67 0.56
CA ASP A 142 -21.71 23.00 1.94
C ASP A 142 -22.24 21.78 2.72
N GLU A 143 -22.21 20.57 2.13
CA GLU A 143 -22.81 19.37 2.72
C GLU A 143 -21.73 18.39 3.23
N GLU A 144 -21.91 17.91 4.48
CA GLU A 144 -21.12 16.79 5.00
C GLU A 144 -21.63 15.48 4.39
N ILE A 145 -20.84 14.88 3.52
CA ILE A 145 -21.21 13.65 2.79
C ILE A 145 -20.91 12.41 3.60
N ILE A 146 -19.75 12.38 4.27
CA ILE A 146 -19.32 11.21 5.03
C ILE A 146 -18.34 11.60 6.15
N SER A 147 -18.48 10.92 7.29
CA SER A 147 -17.52 10.94 8.38
C SER A 147 -17.01 9.52 8.65
N ILE A 148 -15.69 9.32 8.63
CA ILE A 148 -15.04 8.04 8.92
C ILE A 148 -14.14 8.22 10.14
N GLY A 149 -14.51 7.53 11.22
CA GLY A 149 -13.92 7.77 12.53
C GLY A 149 -14.39 9.11 13.13
N THR A 150 -13.63 9.61 14.10
CA THR A 150 -13.89 10.87 14.80
C THR A 150 -12.62 11.71 14.78
N PRO A 151 -12.56 12.78 13.96
CA PRO A 151 -11.34 13.58 13.82
C PRO A 151 -11.12 14.57 14.97
N GLU A 152 -12.11 14.80 15.83
CA GLU A 152 -12.01 15.69 16.98
C GLU A 152 -10.99 15.16 17.99
N LYS A 153 -10.11 16.04 18.49
CA LYS A 153 -9.01 15.71 19.37
C LYS A 153 -9.47 15.04 20.67
N ASP A 154 -10.56 15.50 21.26
CA ASP A 154 -11.06 15.00 22.54
C ASP A 154 -11.65 13.59 22.47
N ASN A 155 -12.10 13.17 21.28
CA ASN A 155 -12.76 11.89 21.02
C ASN A 155 -12.16 11.16 19.81
N TYR A 156 -10.87 11.37 19.54
CA TYR A 156 -10.21 10.81 18.38
C TYR A 156 -10.38 9.29 18.27
N ASN A 157 -10.86 8.83 17.13
CA ASN A 157 -10.97 7.41 16.79
C ASN A 157 -10.65 7.19 15.31
N ALA A 158 -9.51 6.58 15.03
CA ALA A 158 -9.10 6.28 13.66
C ALA A 158 -9.74 4.99 13.15
N VAL A 159 -10.39 5.12 12.03
CA VAL A 159 -11.04 4.02 11.32
C VAL A 159 -10.65 4.11 9.85
N THR A 160 -10.46 3.00 9.18
CA THR A 160 -10.18 2.95 7.75
C THR A 160 -11.30 2.28 6.98
N ALA A 161 -11.64 2.83 5.84
CA ALA A 161 -12.60 2.27 4.90
C ALA A 161 -12.45 2.91 3.53
N ASN A 162 -12.47 2.09 2.48
CA ASN A 162 -12.49 2.58 1.11
C ASN A 162 -13.91 2.99 0.73
N ARG A 163 -14.10 4.23 0.30
CA ARG A 163 -15.42 4.75 -0.01
C ARG A 163 -15.47 5.34 -1.41
N MET A 164 -16.55 5.01 -2.10
CA MET A 164 -16.93 5.66 -3.34
C MET A 164 -18.20 6.45 -3.09
N ILE A 165 -18.14 7.74 -3.39
CA ILE A 165 -19.21 8.70 -3.18
C ILE A 165 -19.65 9.18 -4.56
N THR A 166 -20.93 9.16 -4.82
CA THR A 166 -21.53 9.72 -6.03
C THR A 166 -22.34 10.95 -5.66
N PHE A 167 -22.21 11.99 -6.47
CA PHE A 167 -22.98 13.21 -6.32
C PHE A 167 -23.46 13.72 -7.68
N ASP A 168 -24.59 14.39 -7.67
CA ASP A 168 -25.17 15.00 -8.87
C ASP A 168 -24.70 16.45 -8.99
N HIS A 169 -24.18 16.80 -10.15
CA HIS A 169 -23.81 18.16 -10.47
C HIS A 169 -24.95 18.81 -11.27
N SER A 170 -25.57 19.83 -10.70
CA SER A 170 -26.73 20.50 -11.28
C SER A 170 -26.48 21.97 -11.61
N GLY A 171 -25.41 22.26 -12.37
CA GLY A 171 -25.28 23.56 -13.05
C GLY A 171 -24.56 24.69 -12.33
N SER A 172 -23.92 24.50 -11.17
CA SER A 172 -22.85 25.38 -10.73
C SER A 172 -21.57 24.97 -11.43
N ASN A 173 -20.80 25.93 -11.99
CA ASN A 173 -19.56 25.56 -12.72
C ASN A 173 -18.43 25.05 -11.83
N ALA A 174 -18.61 25.02 -10.51
CA ALA A 174 -17.57 24.63 -9.58
C ALA A 174 -18.15 23.85 -8.41
N VAL A 175 -17.43 22.82 -7.98
CA VAL A 175 -17.72 21.98 -6.80
C VAL A 175 -16.50 22.02 -5.89
N THR A 176 -16.69 22.33 -4.62
CA THR A 176 -15.62 22.35 -3.63
C THR A 176 -15.57 21.04 -2.86
N VAL A 177 -14.46 20.32 -2.94
CA VAL A 177 -14.20 19.10 -2.18
C VAL A 177 -13.30 19.46 -1.01
N MET A 178 -13.77 19.23 0.21
CA MET A 178 -13.02 19.48 1.45
C MET A 178 -12.87 18.19 2.24
N LEU A 179 -11.64 17.86 2.65
CA LEU A 179 -11.34 16.69 3.47
C LEU A 179 -10.61 17.14 4.74
N ALA A 180 -11.35 17.22 5.84
CA ALA A 180 -10.79 17.50 7.17
C ALA A 180 -10.28 16.20 7.79
N VAL A 181 -8.98 16.12 8.08
CA VAL A 181 -8.30 14.91 8.58
C VAL A 181 -7.61 15.16 9.90
N ASN A 182 -7.61 14.15 10.77
CA ASN A 182 -6.78 14.12 11.96
C ASN A 182 -6.07 12.76 12.05
N ASN A 183 -4.75 12.78 12.18
CA ASN A 183 -3.91 11.61 12.36
C ASN A 183 -3.11 11.69 13.65
N GLU A 184 -3.48 10.90 14.65
CA GLU A 184 -2.74 10.76 15.91
C GLU A 184 -2.23 9.32 16.12
N SER A 185 -2.51 8.40 15.18
CA SER A 185 -2.30 6.97 15.42
C SER A 185 -1.54 6.24 14.31
N TYR A 186 -1.38 6.83 13.15
CA TYR A 186 -0.73 6.18 12.01
C TYR A 186 0.59 6.84 11.64
N ILE A 187 1.54 6.06 11.10
CA ILE A 187 2.89 6.56 10.77
C ILE A 187 2.93 7.54 9.59
N TYR A 188 1.88 7.57 8.78
CA TYR A 188 1.77 8.50 7.66
C TYR A 188 0.56 9.41 7.84
N GLY A 189 0.75 10.71 7.72
CA GLY A 189 -0.32 11.70 7.93
C GLY A 189 -1.20 11.91 6.71
N GLY A 190 -2.51 12.00 6.94
CA GLY A 190 -3.46 12.44 5.94
C GLY A 190 -3.71 11.46 4.79
N MET A 191 -3.88 12.01 3.59
CA MET A 191 -4.07 11.22 2.36
C MET A 191 -2.73 10.68 1.88
N VAL A 192 -2.56 9.37 1.91
CA VAL A 192 -1.38 8.66 1.41
C VAL A 192 -1.56 8.32 -0.07
N TYR A 193 -2.74 7.88 -0.45
CA TYR A 193 -3.09 7.60 -1.84
C TYR A 193 -3.97 8.70 -2.41
N PRO A 194 -3.76 9.10 -3.69
CA PRO A 194 -4.57 10.11 -4.31
C PRO A 194 -6.01 9.62 -4.51
N PRO A 195 -7.00 10.43 -4.17
CA PRO A 195 -8.37 10.17 -4.56
C PRO A 195 -8.52 10.10 -6.07
N SER A 196 -9.49 9.31 -6.54
CA SER A 196 -9.87 9.28 -7.96
C SER A 196 -11.19 9.99 -8.15
N PHE A 197 -11.26 10.82 -9.19
CA PHE A 197 -12.46 11.56 -9.59
C PHE A 197 -12.82 11.22 -11.03
N GLY A 198 -14.12 11.12 -11.32
CA GLY A 198 -14.58 10.87 -12.67
C GLY A 198 -16.04 10.40 -12.76
N THR A 199 -16.36 9.68 -13.84
CA THR A 199 -17.70 9.12 -14.01
C THR A 199 -17.90 7.91 -13.08
N PRO A 200 -19.11 7.71 -12.51
CA PRO A 200 -19.40 6.58 -11.63
C PRO A 200 -19.11 5.22 -12.29
N VAL A 201 -19.35 5.13 -13.61
CA VAL A 201 -19.11 3.91 -14.38
C VAL A 201 -17.62 3.58 -14.48
N ALA A 202 -16.78 4.57 -14.79
CA ALA A 202 -15.34 4.36 -14.93
C ALA A 202 -14.69 4.00 -13.59
N LEU A 203 -15.04 4.69 -12.50
CA LEU A 203 -14.51 4.40 -11.17
C LEU A 203 -14.95 3.03 -10.65
N ASN A 204 -16.22 2.63 -10.89
CA ASN A 204 -16.69 1.29 -10.55
C ASN A 204 -15.97 0.20 -11.35
N TYR A 205 -15.70 0.44 -12.63
CA TYR A 205 -14.95 -0.49 -13.48
C TYR A 205 -13.52 -0.66 -12.98
N GLN A 206 -12.82 0.44 -12.72
CA GLN A 206 -11.45 0.42 -12.18
C GLN A 206 -11.38 -0.30 -10.83
N ARG A 207 -12.28 0.04 -9.90
CA ARG A 207 -12.39 -0.63 -8.60
C ARG A 207 -12.71 -2.11 -8.76
N GLY A 208 -13.62 -2.47 -9.69
CA GLY A 208 -14.01 -3.85 -9.96
C GLY A 208 -12.84 -4.70 -10.47
N ILE A 209 -12.00 -4.16 -11.36
CA ILE A 209 -10.77 -4.84 -11.83
C ILE A 209 -9.81 -5.07 -10.66
N ASN A 210 -9.51 -4.03 -9.89
CA ASN A 210 -8.56 -4.13 -8.78
C ASN A 210 -9.02 -5.15 -7.74
N LEU A 211 -10.26 -5.06 -7.27
CA LEU A 211 -10.82 -6.04 -6.32
C LEU A 211 -10.89 -7.45 -6.91
N GLY A 212 -11.21 -7.57 -8.21
CA GLY A 212 -11.22 -8.86 -8.92
C GLY A 212 -9.84 -9.52 -8.94
N LEU A 213 -8.78 -8.75 -9.15
CA LEU A 213 -7.39 -9.26 -9.11
C LEU A 213 -7.01 -9.73 -7.70
N TYR A 214 -7.31 -8.94 -6.65
CA TYR A 214 -7.09 -9.37 -5.27
C TYR A 214 -7.86 -10.65 -4.93
N LEU A 215 -9.14 -10.72 -5.29
CA LEU A 215 -9.97 -11.91 -5.08
C LEU A 215 -9.42 -13.14 -5.81
N ALA A 216 -8.95 -13.00 -7.04
CA ALA A 216 -8.35 -14.09 -7.80
C ALA A 216 -7.08 -14.63 -7.11
N VAL A 217 -6.17 -13.74 -6.69
CA VAL A 217 -4.95 -14.14 -5.97
C VAL A 217 -5.28 -14.82 -4.63
N ILE A 218 -6.18 -14.22 -3.84
CA ILE A 218 -6.61 -14.80 -2.56
C ILE A 218 -7.24 -16.18 -2.76
N SER A 219 -8.06 -16.34 -3.80
CA SER A 219 -8.70 -17.64 -4.09
C SER A 219 -7.68 -18.72 -4.42
N ILE A 220 -6.64 -18.40 -5.20
CA ILE A 220 -5.54 -19.32 -5.50
C ILE A 220 -4.78 -19.68 -4.23
N VAL A 221 -4.41 -18.69 -3.41
CA VAL A 221 -3.69 -18.94 -2.16
C VAL A 221 -4.54 -19.74 -1.17
N ALA A 222 -5.85 -19.45 -1.07
CA ALA A 222 -6.77 -20.20 -0.22
C ALA A 222 -6.92 -21.66 -0.68
N PHE A 223 -6.98 -21.89 -1.99
CA PHE A 223 -6.99 -23.26 -2.53
C PHE A 223 -5.72 -24.04 -2.14
N ILE A 224 -4.54 -23.41 -2.31
CA ILE A 224 -3.26 -23.99 -1.89
C ILE A 224 -3.26 -24.24 -0.38
N MET A 225 -3.78 -23.31 0.42
CA MET A 225 -3.88 -23.43 1.87
C MET A 225 -4.71 -24.66 2.28
N ILE A 226 -5.90 -24.83 1.68
CA ILE A 226 -6.79 -25.97 1.97
C ILE A 226 -6.09 -27.30 1.59
N PHE A 227 -5.42 -27.35 0.45
CA PHE A 227 -4.66 -28.50 0.01
C PHE A 227 -3.54 -28.86 0.99
N CYS A 228 -2.73 -27.86 1.39
CA CYS A 228 -1.65 -28.04 2.37
C CYS A 228 -2.20 -28.46 3.75
N LEU A 229 -3.33 -27.87 4.18
CA LEU A 229 -4.00 -28.24 5.43
C LEU A 229 -4.46 -29.70 5.42
N PHE A 230 -5.05 -30.16 4.32
CA PHE A 230 -5.42 -31.56 4.16
C PHE A 230 -4.21 -32.50 4.31
N PHE A 231 -3.08 -32.17 3.66
CA PHE A 231 -1.84 -32.94 3.81
C PHE A 231 -1.26 -32.87 5.22
N ALA A 232 -1.32 -31.71 5.88
CA ALA A 232 -0.87 -31.54 7.25
C ALA A 232 -1.64 -32.43 8.21
N ILE A 233 -2.96 -32.50 8.09
CA ILE A 233 -3.84 -33.31 8.95
C ILE A 233 -3.67 -34.81 8.63
N ARG A 234 -3.74 -35.18 7.34
CA ARG A 234 -3.77 -36.58 6.92
C ARG A 234 -2.44 -37.29 7.09
N HIS A 235 -1.33 -36.62 6.76
CA HIS A 235 0.01 -37.21 6.74
C HIS A 235 0.92 -36.70 7.86
N LYS A 236 0.42 -35.80 8.74
CA LYS A 236 1.19 -35.19 9.84
C LYS A 236 2.53 -34.59 9.38
N HIS A 237 2.55 -34.07 8.15
CA HIS A 237 3.78 -33.58 7.52
C HIS A 237 4.08 -32.14 7.97
N GLN A 238 5.16 -31.95 8.71
CA GLN A 238 5.51 -30.65 9.31
C GLN A 238 5.68 -29.52 8.28
N ASN A 239 6.19 -29.82 7.08
CA ASN A 239 6.32 -28.80 6.04
C ASN A 239 4.96 -28.33 5.53
N ALA A 240 3.96 -29.22 5.46
CA ALA A 240 2.62 -28.84 5.05
C ALA A 240 1.96 -27.86 6.04
N VAL A 241 2.26 -28.00 7.35
CA VAL A 241 1.83 -27.03 8.37
C VAL A 241 2.44 -25.65 8.11
N LEU A 242 3.75 -25.58 7.81
CA LEU A 242 4.41 -24.31 7.51
C LEU A 242 3.83 -23.64 6.26
N TYR A 243 3.57 -24.40 5.20
CA TYR A 243 2.94 -23.87 3.99
C TYR A 243 1.50 -23.39 4.25
N THR A 244 0.73 -24.11 5.07
CA THR A 244 -0.61 -23.67 5.48
C THR A 244 -0.56 -22.34 6.21
N LEU A 245 0.36 -22.19 7.19
CA LEU A 245 0.55 -20.95 7.92
C LEU A 245 1.03 -19.81 6.99
N MET A 246 1.96 -20.11 6.07
CA MET A 246 2.42 -19.14 5.09
C MET A 246 1.28 -18.61 4.21
N CYS A 247 0.42 -19.51 3.69
CA CYS A 247 -0.75 -19.11 2.92
C CYS A 247 -1.74 -18.29 3.76
N PHE A 248 -1.97 -18.68 5.02
CA PHE A 248 -2.86 -17.94 5.92
C PHE A 248 -2.39 -16.49 6.13
N PHE A 249 -1.10 -16.29 6.49
CA PHE A 249 -0.55 -14.96 6.68
C PHE A 249 -0.43 -14.17 5.37
N THR A 250 -0.23 -14.85 4.23
CA THR A 250 -0.29 -14.20 2.92
C THR A 250 -1.70 -13.64 2.64
N ILE A 251 -2.76 -14.41 2.94
CA ILE A 251 -4.15 -13.93 2.78
C ILE A 251 -4.43 -12.73 3.70
N LEU A 252 -3.95 -12.76 4.95
CA LEU A 252 -4.10 -11.61 5.85
C LEU A 252 -3.37 -10.38 5.32
N PHE A 253 -2.16 -10.54 4.78
CA PHE A 253 -1.35 -9.45 4.27
C PHE A 253 -1.93 -8.81 3.02
N ILE A 254 -2.39 -9.61 2.03
CA ILE A 254 -2.90 -9.09 0.75
C ILE A 254 -4.41 -8.82 0.76
N GLY A 255 -5.12 -9.21 1.82
CA GLY A 255 -6.57 -9.13 1.91
C GLY A 255 -7.13 -7.77 2.31
N TYR A 256 -6.28 -6.84 2.76
CA TYR A 256 -6.71 -5.54 3.30
C TYR A 256 -7.60 -4.72 2.35
N PRO A 257 -7.37 -4.63 1.02
CA PRO A 257 -8.23 -3.80 0.18
C PRO A 257 -9.66 -4.31 0.11
N ILE A 258 -9.85 -5.63 0.19
CA ILE A 258 -11.17 -6.24 0.22
C ILE A 258 -11.84 -5.98 1.57
N LEU A 259 -11.09 -6.13 2.66
CA LEU A 259 -11.59 -5.88 4.02
C LEU A 259 -12.00 -4.42 4.19
N HIS A 260 -11.16 -3.46 3.77
CA HIS A 260 -11.45 -2.03 3.87
C HIS A 260 -12.59 -1.58 2.94
N THR A 261 -12.85 -2.32 1.87
CA THR A 261 -13.99 -2.06 0.99
C THR A 261 -15.30 -2.57 1.59
N GLY A 262 -15.28 -3.75 2.24
CA GLY A 262 -16.47 -4.39 2.81
C GLY A 262 -16.81 -3.93 4.21
N PHE A 263 -15.82 -3.52 4.99
CA PHE A 263 -15.95 -3.22 6.42
C PHE A 263 -15.28 -1.90 6.77
N THR A 264 -15.80 -1.27 7.82
CA THR A 264 -15.13 -0.16 8.50
C THR A 264 -14.35 -0.72 9.65
N LEU A 265 -13.02 -0.65 9.59
CA LEU A 265 -12.12 -1.28 10.55
C LEU A 265 -11.37 -0.23 11.36
N SER A 266 -11.24 -0.44 12.67
CA SER A 266 -10.35 0.38 13.48
C SER A 266 -8.92 0.23 12.97
N VAL A 267 -8.18 1.34 12.84
CA VAL A 267 -6.77 1.29 12.43
C VAL A 267 -5.97 0.39 13.37
N PHE A 268 -6.20 0.46 14.67
CA PHE A 268 -5.64 -0.48 15.63
C PHE A 268 -6.66 -1.52 16.08
N PRO A 269 -6.31 -2.80 16.17
CA PRO A 269 -4.98 -3.39 15.90
C PRO A 269 -4.77 -3.84 14.44
N TRP A 270 -5.72 -3.57 13.53
CA TRP A 270 -5.71 -4.15 12.19
C TRP A 270 -4.47 -3.80 11.38
N TYR A 271 -4.03 -2.55 11.41
CA TYR A 271 -2.80 -2.13 10.74
C TYR A 271 -1.56 -2.93 11.19
N ALA A 272 -1.44 -3.19 12.49
CA ALA A 272 -0.33 -3.97 13.02
C ALA A 272 -0.41 -5.45 12.56
N ILE A 273 -1.62 -6.02 12.48
CA ILE A 273 -1.84 -7.39 12.00
C ILE A 273 -1.50 -7.50 10.51
N GLU A 274 -2.00 -6.58 9.69
CA GLU A 274 -1.75 -6.55 8.24
C GLU A 274 -0.26 -6.45 7.95
N THR A 275 0.39 -5.44 8.49
CA THR A 275 1.82 -5.19 8.27
C THR A 275 2.67 -6.35 8.78
N THR A 276 2.45 -6.82 10.01
CA THR A 276 3.25 -7.90 10.60
C THR A 276 3.06 -9.22 9.85
N SER A 277 1.87 -9.46 9.29
CA SER A 277 1.60 -10.68 8.51
C SER A 277 2.56 -10.86 7.34
N GLY A 278 2.93 -9.79 6.62
CA GLY A 278 3.92 -9.84 5.55
C GLY A 278 5.31 -10.29 6.06
N TYR A 279 5.74 -9.82 7.23
CA TYR A 279 7.03 -10.23 7.82
C TYR A 279 6.99 -11.64 8.39
N ILE A 280 5.84 -12.09 8.88
CA ILE A 280 5.64 -13.51 9.26
C ILE A 280 5.75 -14.40 8.02
N VAL A 281 5.26 -14.00 6.86
CA VAL A 281 5.47 -14.73 5.60
C VAL A 281 6.95 -14.83 5.27
N LEU A 282 7.74 -13.75 5.41
CA LEU A 282 9.20 -13.80 5.23
C LEU A 282 9.89 -14.75 6.23
N PHE A 283 9.51 -14.69 7.50
CA PHE A 283 10.00 -15.61 8.53
C PHE A 283 9.71 -17.07 8.18
N LEU A 284 8.48 -17.38 7.79
CA LEU A 284 8.09 -18.74 7.38
C LEU A 284 8.82 -19.18 6.11
N THR A 285 9.06 -18.25 5.17
CA THR A 285 9.87 -18.50 3.97
C THR A 285 11.30 -18.90 4.33
N ILE A 286 11.93 -18.23 5.30
CA ILE A 286 13.27 -18.60 5.80
C ILE A 286 13.23 -19.98 6.43
N LEU A 287 12.23 -20.30 7.26
CA LEU A 287 12.09 -21.63 7.87
C LEU A 287 11.94 -22.75 6.83
N VAL A 288 11.11 -22.53 5.82
CA VAL A 288 10.89 -23.47 4.73
C VAL A 288 12.17 -23.65 3.90
N ASN A 289 12.80 -22.53 3.52
CA ASN A 289 14.06 -22.54 2.77
C ASN A 289 15.16 -23.31 3.52
N ASN A 290 15.33 -23.07 4.82
CA ASN A 290 16.34 -23.72 5.64
C ASN A 290 16.13 -25.25 5.69
N ARG A 291 14.88 -25.69 5.77
CA ARG A 291 14.55 -27.12 5.74
C ARG A 291 14.80 -27.76 4.38
N ILE A 292 14.39 -27.09 3.31
CA ILE A 292 14.59 -27.59 1.94
C ILE A 292 16.08 -27.63 1.61
N CYS A 293 16.81 -26.55 1.86
CA CYS A 293 18.23 -26.41 1.58
C CYS A 293 19.14 -27.17 2.56
N ARG A 294 18.57 -27.84 3.57
CA ARG A 294 19.32 -28.59 4.62
C ARG A 294 20.42 -27.71 5.25
N VAL A 295 20.08 -26.48 5.57
CA VAL A 295 21.00 -25.52 6.17
C VAL A 295 21.55 -26.03 7.50
N ARG A 296 22.81 -25.75 7.82
CA ARG A 296 23.45 -26.15 9.08
C ARG A 296 22.64 -25.67 10.28
N HIS A 297 22.55 -26.49 11.32
CA HIS A 297 21.72 -26.21 12.50
C HIS A 297 21.96 -24.82 13.11
N ILE A 298 23.23 -24.41 13.26
CA ILE A 298 23.58 -23.09 13.83
C ILE A 298 23.03 -21.97 12.97
N THR A 299 23.25 -22.02 11.65
CA THR A 299 22.75 -21.02 10.69
C THR A 299 21.23 -20.96 10.68
N ASN A 300 20.56 -22.12 10.75
CA ASN A 300 19.10 -22.21 10.85
C ASN A 300 18.59 -21.53 12.12
N VAL A 301 19.19 -21.80 13.27
CA VAL A 301 18.79 -21.18 14.55
C VAL A 301 18.99 -19.66 14.49
N ILE A 302 20.15 -19.19 14.01
CA ILE A 302 20.45 -17.75 13.95
C ILE A 302 19.49 -17.04 12.99
N SER A 303 19.33 -17.53 11.75
CA SER A 303 18.47 -16.87 10.76
C SER A 303 17.01 -16.86 11.20
N SER A 304 16.53 -17.93 11.82
CA SER A 304 15.16 -18.02 12.36
C SER A 304 14.95 -17.10 13.54
N ALA A 305 15.92 -17.01 14.47
CA ALA A 305 15.84 -16.14 15.63
C ALA A 305 15.86 -14.65 15.24
N VAL A 306 16.75 -14.27 14.30
CA VAL A 306 16.80 -12.90 13.78
C VAL A 306 15.49 -12.51 13.10
N SER A 307 14.94 -13.39 12.27
CA SER A 307 13.70 -13.10 11.57
C SER A 307 12.48 -13.06 12.50
N ALA A 308 12.42 -13.93 13.51
CA ALA A 308 11.38 -13.88 14.55
C ALA A 308 11.48 -12.59 15.38
N ALA A 309 12.69 -12.19 15.78
CA ALA A 309 12.91 -10.94 16.49
C ALA A 309 12.47 -9.73 15.65
N PHE A 310 12.70 -9.78 14.32
CA PHE A 310 12.26 -8.73 13.42
C PHE A 310 10.72 -8.66 13.32
N CYS A 311 10.01 -9.78 13.30
CA CYS A 311 8.54 -9.79 13.34
C CYS A 311 8.02 -9.13 14.64
N ILE A 312 8.65 -9.40 15.79
CA ILE A 312 8.29 -8.77 17.06
C ILE A 312 8.58 -7.26 17.00
N LEU A 313 9.70 -6.87 16.42
CA LEU A 313 10.08 -5.46 16.25
C LEU A 313 9.08 -4.71 15.39
N ILE A 314 8.66 -5.26 14.25
CA ILE A 314 7.63 -4.68 13.39
C ILE A 314 6.30 -4.54 14.12
N PHE A 315 5.87 -5.59 14.81
CA PHE A 315 4.62 -5.55 15.56
C PHE A 315 4.64 -4.46 16.64
N THR A 316 5.72 -4.38 17.42
CA THR A 316 5.87 -3.33 18.44
C THR A 316 5.95 -1.94 17.83
N TYR A 317 6.64 -1.76 16.72
CA TYR A 317 6.71 -0.50 15.98
C TYR A 317 5.34 -0.02 15.53
N THR A 318 4.59 -0.90 14.85
CA THR A 318 3.25 -0.57 14.33
C THR A 318 2.23 -0.33 15.45
N MET A 319 2.32 -1.07 16.55
CA MET A 319 1.46 -0.87 17.73
C MET A 319 1.75 0.44 18.47
N ASN A 320 2.95 1.00 18.35
CA ASN A 320 3.33 2.27 18.96
C ASN A 320 3.46 3.41 17.94
N ALA A 321 2.79 3.30 16.81
CA ALA A 321 2.87 4.28 15.71
C ALA A 321 2.55 5.72 16.17
N SER A 322 1.64 5.91 17.13
CA SER A 322 1.26 7.21 17.69
C SER A 322 2.39 7.95 18.43
N PHE A 323 3.45 7.26 18.84
CA PHE A 323 4.58 7.85 19.56
C PHE A 323 5.84 8.03 18.71
N VAL A 324 5.77 7.68 17.43
CA VAL A 324 6.93 7.65 16.54
C VAL A 324 7.14 9.01 15.88
N SER A 325 8.35 9.55 15.95
CA SER A 325 8.72 10.78 15.23
C SER A 325 9.03 10.51 13.74
N GLY A 326 8.89 11.54 12.89
CA GLY A 326 9.20 11.44 11.46
C GLY A 326 10.64 10.95 11.20
N VAL A 327 11.62 11.46 11.92
CA VAL A 327 13.03 11.01 11.81
C VAL A 327 13.18 9.52 12.11
N PHE A 328 12.43 9.00 13.09
CA PHE A 328 12.47 7.58 13.43
C PHE A 328 11.78 6.74 12.35
N ILE A 329 10.71 7.23 11.74
CA ILE A 329 10.03 6.56 10.62
C ILE A 329 11.00 6.36 9.45
N ASP A 330 11.73 7.41 9.06
CA ASP A 330 12.71 7.33 7.97
C ASP A 330 13.86 6.37 8.28
N LEU A 331 14.39 6.44 9.51
CA LEU A 331 15.43 5.52 9.97
C LEU A 331 14.94 4.07 9.94
N PHE A 332 13.73 3.84 10.45
CA PHE A 332 13.16 2.51 10.54
C PHE A 332 12.81 1.92 9.15
N SER A 333 12.34 2.74 8.22
CA SER A 333 12.15 2.36 6.81
C SER A 333 13.45 1.86 6.17
N ASN A 334 14.57 2.54 6.41
CA ASN A 334 15.88 2.08 5.94
C ASN A 334 16.32 0.75 6.60
N ILE A 335 16.05 0.57 7.89
CA ILE A 335 16.32 -0.70 8.60
C ILE A 335 15.50 -1.85 7.99
N ILE A 336 14.22 -1.61 7.72
CA ILE A 336 13.33 -2.56 7.05
C ILE A 336 13.90 -2.96 5.67
N PHE A 337 14.29 -1.98 4.87
CA PHE A 337 14.86 -2.22 3.55
C PHE A 337 16.16 -3.04 3.63
N CYS A 338 17.06 -2.70 4.56
CA CYS A 338 18.26 -3.51 4.80
C CYS A 338 17.93 -4.95 5.19
N TYR A 339 16.94 -5.16 6.05
CA TYR A 339 16.49 -6.50 6.43
C TYR A 339 15.96 -7.30 5.24
N LYS A 340 15.15 -6.68 4.37
CA LYS A 340 14.66 -7.32 3.13
C LYS A 340 15.81 -7.73 2.21
N LEU A 341 16.77 -6.84 1.97
CA LEU A 341 17.96 -7.13 1.16
C LEU A 341 18.83 -8.26 1.75
N LEU A 342 19.05 -8.23 3.06
CA LEU A 342 19.80 -9.29 3.75
C LEU A 342 19.08 -10.64 3.63
N THR A 343 17.76 -10.65 3.77
CA THR A 343 16.93 -11.84 3.59
C THR A 343 16.99 -12.35 2.15
N ALA A 344 16.90 -11.46 1.16
CA ALA A 344 17.05 -11.82 -0.26
C ALA A 344 18.43 -12.42 -0.55
N GLY A 345 19.49 -11.77 -0.08
CA GLY A 345 20.85 -12.28 -0.19
C GLY A 345 21.04 -13.66 0.47
N TYR A 346 20.46 -13.85 1.66
CA TYR A 346 20.48 -15.12 2.36
C TYR A 346 19.79 -16.24 1.57
N LEU A 347 18.59 -15.98 1.04
CA LEU A 347 17.85 -16.95 0.23
C LEU A 347 18.57 -17.29 -1.07
N LEU A 348 19.19 -16.30 -1.72
CA LEU A 348 20.00 -16.51 -2.93
C LEU A 348 21.23 -17.39 -2.64
N ILE A 349 21.98 -17.12 -1.58
CA ILE A 349 23.18 -17.87 -1.21
C ILE A 349 22.81 -19.32 -0.87
N THR A 350 21.79 -19.53 -0.05
CA THR A 350 21.34 -20.88 0.34
C THR A 350 20.78 -21.67 -0.84
N GLY A 351 20.00 -21.03 -1.72
CA GLY A 351 19.48 -21.64 -2.94
C GLY A 351 20.58 -22.02 -3.94
N TRP A 352 21.54 -21.11 -4.15
CA TRP A 352 22.71 -21.38 -5.00
C TRP A 352 23.55 -22.53 -4.49
N HIS A 353 23.89 -22.54 -3.22
CA HIS A 353 24.70 -23.59 -2.58
C HIS A 353 24.00 -24.95 -2.73
N SER A 354 22.70 -25.02 -2.44
CA SER A 354 21.94 -26.27 -2.55
C SER A 354 21.85 -26.79 -3.98
N THR A 355 21.74 -25.90 -4.96
CA THR A 355 21.72 -26.25 -6.38
C THR A 355 23.08 -26.80 -6.85
N SER A 356 24.18 -26.25 -6.33
CA SER A 356 25.56 -26.66 -6.74
C SER A 356 26.00 -27.96 -6.06
N GLU A 357 25.64 -28.18 -4.80
CA GLU A 357 26.13 -29.34 -4.03
C GLU A 357 25.22 -30.57 -4.12
N TYR A 358 23.89 -30.36 -4.09
CA TYR A 358 22.98 -31.48 -3.87
C TYR A 358 22.29 -31.98 -5.13
N ASN A 359 21.61 -31.13 -5.90
CA ASN A 359 20.93 -31.54 -7.13
C ASN A 359 20.34 -30.36 -7.91
N GLU A 360 20.16 -30.54 -9.22
CA GLU A 360 19.43 -29.62 -10.09
C GLU A 360 17.94 -29.42 -9.69
N ASN A 361 17.38 -30.28 -8.87
CA ASN A 361 15.99 -30.16 -8.36
C ASN A 361 15.77 -28.93 -7.46
N TYR A 362 16.83 -28.27 -6.96
CA TYR A 362 16.75 -27.04 -6.17
C TYR A 362 16.72 -25.76 -7.00
N ARG A 363 16.84 -25.87 -8.32
CA ARG A 363 16.80 -24.71 -9.24
C ARG A 363 15.55 -23.84 -9.10
N PRO A 364 14.32 -24.38 -9.01
CA PRO A 364 13.12 -23.55 -8.84
C PRO A 364 13.18 -22.65 -7.61
N LEU A 365 13.75 -23.16 -6.51
CA LEU A 365 13.92 -22.38 -5.28
C LEU A 365 14.92 -21.22 -5.47
N PHE A 366 16.01 -21.46 -6.18
CA PHE A 366 16.97 -20.42 -6.49
C PHE A 366 16.35 -19.33 -7.39
N TYR A 367 15.61 -19.70 -8.44
CA TYR A 367 14.95 -18.73 -9.30
C TYR A 367 13.84 -17.96 -8.57
N ALA A 368 13.08 -18.62 -7.68
CA ALA A 368 12.11 -17.94 -6.80
C ALA A 368 12.80 -16.91 -5.89
N SER A 369 13.98 -17.25 -5.34
CA SER A 369 14.77 -16.32 -4.54
C SER A 369 15.30 -15.15 -5.36
N MET A 370 15.67 -15.37 -6.63
CA MET A 370 16.06 -14.30 -7.57
C MET A 370 14.87 -13.37 -7.87
N PHE A 371 13.68 -13.92 -8.08
CA PHE A 371 12.47 -13.14 -8.30
C PHE A 371 12.16 -12.26 -7.08
N TYR A 372 12.25 -12.83 -5.87
CA TYR A 372 12.09 -12.07 -4.63
C TYR A 372 13.18 -10.99 -4.46
N ALA A 373 14.44 -11.29 -4.76
CA ALA A 373 15.51 -10.28 -4.71
C ALA A 373 15.28 -9.15 -5.72
N SER A 374 14.79 -9.48 -6.92
CA SER A 374 14.40 -8.51 -7.94
C SER A 374 13.24 -7.63 -7.43
N SER A 375 12.22 -8.21 -6.76
CA SER A 375 11.12 -7.43 -6.18
C SER A 375 11.62 -6.43 -5.15
N CYS A 376 12.53 -6.82 -4.25
CA CYS A 376 13.10 -5.91 -3.26
C CYS A 376 13.86 -4.72 -3.88
N VAL A 377 14.55 -4.94 -5.00
CA VAL A 377 15.25 -3.87 -5.72
C VAL A 377 14.26 -2.94 -6.40
N TRP A 378 13.28 -3.49 -7.11
CA TRP A 378 12.26 -2.69 -7.79
C TRP A 378 11.33 -1.95 -6.82
N ASP A 379 11.03 -2.54 -5.66
CA ASP A 379 10.31 -1.92 -4.55
C ASP A 379 11.01 -0.64 -4.03
N ARG A 380 12.32 -0.53 -4.20
CA ARG A 380 13.08 0.69 -3.86
C ARG A 380 13.21 1.67 -5.00
N ILE A 381 13.24 1.19 -6.25
CA ILE A 381 13.44 2.05 -7.43
C ILE A 381 12.13 2.69 -7.90
N LEU A 382 11.06 1.89 -8.03
CA LEU A 382 9.79 2.32 -8.56
C LEU A 382 9.00 3.23 -7.62
N PRO A 383 8.95 2.99 -6.30
CA PRO A 383 8.23 3.85 -5.38
C PRO A 383 8.97 5.14 -4.99
N MET A 384 9.79 5.70 -5.82
CA MET A 384 10.20 7.10 -5.58
C MET A 384 9.00 8.04 -5.41
N TYR A 385 7.80 7.56 -5.74
CA TYR A 385 6.54 8.29 -5.75
C TYR A 385 5.41 7.62 -4.98
N GLU A 386 5.60 6.41 -4.44
CA GLU A 386 4.64 5.76 -3.54
C GLU A 386 5.16 5.77 -2.12
N PRO A 387 4.36 6.22 -1.14
CA PRO A 387 4.71 6.01 0.25
C PRO A 387 4.80 4.51 0.48
N ILE A 388 5.99 4.07 0.82
CA ILE A 388 6.29 2.66 1.02
C ILE A 388 5.66 2.25 2.34
N TYR A 389 4.61 1.45 2.27
CA TYR A 389 4.11 0.75 3.42
C TYR A 389 5.18 -0.18 3.97
N GLY A 390 5.87 0.28 4.99
CA GLY A 390 6.78 -0.56 5.73
C GLY A 390 7.75 -1.37 4.87
N GLY A 391 8.00 -0.86 3.69
CA GLY A 391 8.90 -1.48 2.73
C GLY A 391 8.25 -2.23 1.65
#